data_084ca3785ac822f07f8ff53a10a2ad11
#
_entry.id   084ca3785ac822f07f8ff53a10a2ad11
#
_cell.length_a   1.000
_cell.length_b   1.000
_cell.length_c   1.000
_cell.angle_alpha   90.00
_cell.angle_beta   90.00
_cell.angle_gamma   90.00
#
_symmetry.space_group_name_H-M   'P 1'
#
loop_
_entity.id
_entity.type
_entity.pdbx_description
1 polymer ?
#
loop_
_entity_poly.entity_id
_entity_poly.type
_entity_poly.pdbx_seq_one_letter_code
_entity_poly.pdbx_strand_id
1 'polypeptide(L)'
;MGFSYGDNGTTVSTSPVAGKDVYAFLELFLHRFPKYASQPFHLAAESYGGTYAPNIATVIYNENKKAATAAAPLPGIIHINLASIVLANGLTDPYIQMGAVADYVCDGPFPLYDDPNGPECTSIREKEPTCQRLIKNCYDYNSRLTCVPATLYCNTLYAPMMRKSQPSRSLVHSLD
;
A
#
# COMPACT_ATOMS: atom_id res chain seq x y z
N MET A 1 12.73 4.33 9.55
CA MET A 1 12.49 5.49 10.44
C MET A 1 13.61 5.52 11.47
N GLY A 2 14.32 6.62 11.62
CA GLY A 2 15.43 6.70 12.58
C GLY A 2 15.74 8.13 12.97
N PHE A 3 15.41 9.07 12.08
CA PHE A 3 15.70 10.49 12.30
C PHE A 3 14.45 11.35 12.54
N SER A 4 13.25 10.83 12.25
CA SER A 4 11.99 11.54 12.51
C SER A 4 11.52 11.24 13.94
N TYR A 5 11.14 12.27 14.66
CA TYR A 5 10.60 12.20 16.01
C TYR A 5 9.49 13.22 16.20
N GLY A 6 8.68 13.02 17.20
CA GLY A 6 7.62 13.94 17.58
C GLY A 6 7.28 13.74 19.07
N ASP A 7 6.51 14.65 19.62
CA ASP A 7 6.05 14.58 21.01
C ASP A 7 5.11 13.39 21.24
N ASN A 8 4.96 12.99 22.49
CA ASN A 8 4.03 11.93 22.86
C ASN A 8 2.61 12.26 22.40
N GLY A 9 1.97 11.30 21.71
CA GLY A 9 0.62 11.44 21.18
C GLY A 9 0.52 12.04 19.77
N THR A 10 1.64 12.41 19.13
CA THR A 10 1.65 12.89 17.73
C THR A 10 1.67 11.77 16.70
N THR A 11 1.78 10.52 17.14
CA THR A 11 1.80 9.35 16.23
C THR A 11 0.42 9.10 15.63
N VAL A 12 0.36 9.03 14.30
CA VAL A 12 -0.86 8.67 13.57
C VAL A 12 -0.91 7.17 13.29
N SER A 13 -2.10 6.59 13.34
CA SER A 13 -2.31 5.13 13.23
C SER A 13 -3.04 4.71 11.95
N THR A 14 -3.43 5.66 11.09
CA THR A 14 -4.17 5.36 9.86
C THR A 14 -3.63 6.15 8.67
N SER A 15 -3.65 5.53 7.47
CA SER A 15 -3.16 6.14 6.24
C SER A 15 -3.90 7.43 5.83
N PRO A 16 -5.25 7.55 6.00
CA PRO A 16 -5.94 8.80 5.73
C PRO A 16 -5.49 9.97 6.61
N VAL A 17 -5.17 9.71 7.88
CA VAL A 17 -4.65 10.75 8.79
C VAL A 17 -3.21 11.11 8.41
N ALA A 18 -2.36 10.11 8.15
CA ALA A 18 -1.00 10.34 7.65
C ALA A 18 -0.98 11.16 6.36
N GLY A 19 -1.97 10.96 5.46
CA GLY A 19 -2.12 11.76 4.24
C GLY A 19 -2.33 13.25 4.53
N LYS A 20 -3.08 13.60 5.58
CA LYS A 20 -3.28 14.99 6.00
C LYS A 20 -1.99 15.61 6.55
N ASP A 21 -1.23 14.85 7.33
CA ASP A 21 0.04 15.33 7.87
C ASP A 21 1.07 15.58 6.77
N VAL A 22 1.12 14.68 5.77
CA VAL A 22 1.98 14.89 4.60
C VAL A 22 1.54 16.11 3.79
N TYR A 23 0.25 16.34 3.62
CA TYR A 23 -0.25 17.55 2.97
C TYR A 23 0.17 18.81 3.74
N ALA A 24 -0.02 18.84 5.05
CA ALA A 24 0.41 19.96 5.89
C ALA A 24 1.94 20.20 5.79
N PHE A 25 2.73 19.12 5.78
CA PHE A 25 4.17 19.22 5.54
C PHE A 25 4.48 19.85 4.19
N LEU A 26 3.80 19.42 3.11
CA LEU A 26 4.02 19.96 1.77
C LEU A 26 3.67 21.45 1.69
N GLU A 27 2.57 21.88 2.31
CA GLU A 27 2.22 23.30 2.41
C GLU A 27 3.34 24.11 3.08
N LEU A 28 3.81 23.66 4.26
CA LEU A 28 4.89 24.31 4.98
C LEU A 28 6.21 24.32 4.17
N PHE A 29 6.51 23.21 3.49
CA PHE A 29 7.69 23.10 2.64
C PHE A 29 7.65 24.09 1.47
N LEU A 30 6.53 24.17 0.77
CA LEU A 30 6.37 25.05 -0.40
C LEU A 30 6.36 26.54 0.02
N HIS A 31 5.82 26.87 1.19
CA HIS A 31 5.96 28.20 1.77
C HIS A 31 7.42 28.55 2.08
N ARG A 32 8.15 27.60 2.64
CA ARG A 32 9.58 27.81 2.97
C ARG A 32 10.46 27.87 1.73
N PHE A 33 10.09 27.15 0.68
CA PHE A 33 10.85 27.03 -0.57
C PHE A 33 9.98 27.34 -1.79
N PRO A 34 9.54 28.59 -1.98
CA PRO A 34 8.53 28.97 -2.99
C PRO A 34 8.96 28.70 -4.44
N LYS A 35 10.25 28.55 -4.70
CA LYS A 35 10.76 28.19 -6.02
C LYS A 35 10.27 26.83 -6.52
N TYR A 36 9.79 25.96 -5.64
CA TYR A 36 9.24 24.65 -5.99
C TYR A 36 7.71 24.66 -6.14
N ALA A 37 7.01 25.71 -5.70
CA ALA A 37 5.55 25.76 -5.68
C ALA A 37 4.90 25.63 -7.07
N SER A 38 5.58 26.11 -8.13
CA SER A 38 5.09 26.02 -9.52
C SER A 38 5.51 24.74 -10.24
N GLN A 39 6.36 23.91 -9.64
CA GLN A 39 6.86 22.69 -10.29
C GLN A 39 5.83 21.58 -10.29
N PRO A 40 5.84 20.67 -11.30
CA PRO A 40 5.05 19.45 -11.23
C PRO A 40 5.49 18.60 -10.03
N PHE A 41 4.52 18.20 -9.20
CA PHE A 41 4.76 17.33 -8.06
C PHE A 41 4.46 15.87 -8.45
N HIS A 42 5.44 15.00 -8.30
CA HIS A 42 5.33 13.58 -8.57
C HIS A 42 5.45 12.80 -7.27
N LEU A 43 4.48 11.94 -6.97
CA LEU A 43 4.45 11.13 -5.77
C LEU A 43 4.86 9.69 -6.11
N ALA A 44 6.07 9.29 -5.71
CA ALA A 44 6.57 7.95 -5.90
C ALA A 44 6.50 7.15 -4.59
N ALA A 45 6.04 5.91 -4.68
CA ALA A 45 5.84 5.05 -3.52
C ALA A 45 6.10 3.58 -3.84
N GLU A 46 6.56 2.83 -2.86
CA GLU A 46 6.87 1.41 -2.95
C GLU A 46 6.16 0.62 -1.86
N SER A 47 5.81 -0.64 -2.14
CA SER A 47 5.26 -1.60 -1.18
C SER A 47 3.96 -1.09 -0.53
N TYR A 48 3.90 -0.88 0.78
CA TYR A 48 2.74 -0.28 1.47
C TYR A 48 2.46 1.17 1.02
N GLY A 49 3.38 1.78 0.30
CA GLY A 49 3.18 3.04 -0.40
C GLY A 49 2.04 3.01 -1.42
N GLY A 50 1.64 1.81 -1.91
CA GLY A 50 0.42 1.62 -2.68
C GLY A 50 -0.86 2.02 -1.94
N THR A 51 -0.83 2.01 -0.61
CA THR A 51 -1.89 2.54 0.25
C THR A 51 -1.65 4.01 0.60
N TYR A 52 -0.41 4.40 0.94
CA TYR A 52 -0.11 5.78 1.34
C TYR A 52 -0.28 6.79 0.21
N ALA A 53 0.26 6.51 -0.98
CA ALA A 53 0.25 7.49 -2.06
C ALA A 53 -1.16 7.87 -2.54
N PRO A 54 -2.13 6.94 -2.74
CA PRO A 54 -3.50 7.33 -3.07
C PRO A 54 -4.17 8.16 -1.97
N ASN A 55 -3.90 7.86 -0.69
CA ASN A 55 -4.44 8.67 0.42
C ASN A 55 -3.88 10.10 0.41
N ILE A 56 -2.57 10.27 0.23
CA ILE A 56 -1.91 11.58 0.11
C ILE A 56 -2.47 12.34 -1.11
N ALA A 57 -2.51 11.69 -2.26
CA ALA A 57 -3.02 12.28 -3.50
C ALA A 57 -4.48 12.73 -3.38
N THR A 58 -5.32 11.95 -2.70
CA THR A 58 -6.72 12.28 -2.44
C THR A 58 -6.83 13.54 -1.58
N VAL A 59 -6.00 13.70 -0.57
CA VAL A 59 -5.98 14.93 0.25
C VAL A 59 -5.56 16.12 -0.61
N ILE A 60 -4.46 16.02 -1.36
CA ILE A 60 -3.99 17.09 -2.25
C ILE A 60 -5.09 17.50 -3.24
N TYR A 61 -5.71 16.52 -3.92
CA TYR A 61 -6.77 16.77 -4.88
C TYR A 61 -7.97 17.50 -4.24
N ASN A 62 -8.42 17.04 -3.08
CA ASN A 62 -9.57 17.63 -2.41
C ASN A 62 -9.28 19.04 -1.90
N GLU A 63 -8.10 19.31 -1.34
CA GLU A 63 -7.74 20.63 -0.87
C GLU A 63 -7.52 21.61 -2.03
N ASN A 64 -6.88 21.19 -3.12
CA ASN A 64 -6.80 21.97 -4.37
C ASN A 64 -8.19 22.31 -4.89
N LYS A 65 -9.12 21.36 -4.91
CA LYS A 65 -10.50 21.58 -5.36
C LYS A 65 -11.23 22.56 -4.45
N LYS A 66 -11.12 22.45 -3.14
CA LYS A 66 -11.72 23.41 -2.19
C LYS A 66 -11.18 24.82 -2.42
N ALA A 67 -9.86 24.95 -2.58
CA ALA A 67 -9.24 26.26 -2.83
C ALA A 67 -9.75 26.87 -4.15
N ALA A 68 -9.89 26.07 -5.22
CA ALA A 68 -10.38 26.53 -6.52
C ALA A 68 -11.86 26.92 -6.54
N THR A 69 -12.68 26.32 -5.65
CA THR A 69 -14.14 26.56 -5.57
C THR A 69 -14.53 27.53 -4.46
N ALA A 70 -13.58 28.02 -3.66
CA ALA A 70 -13.85 28.98 -2.60
C ALA A 70 -14.33 30.33 -3.19
N ALA A 71 -15.30 30.96 -2.55
CA ALA A 71 -15.81 32.27 -2.95
C ALA A 71 -14.77 33.41 -2.88
N ALA A 72 -13.71 33.20 -2.09
CA ALA A 72 -12.55 34.05 -1.99
C ALA A 72 -11.28 33.19 -1.85
N PRO A 73 -10.09 33.68 -2.29
CA PRO A 73 -8.83 32.98 -2.09
C PRO A 73 -8.64 32.58 -0.62
N LEU A 74 -8.31 31.32 -0.37
CA LEU A 74 -7.98 30.83 0.97
C LEU A 74 -6.57 31.32 1.35
N PRO A 75 -6.42 32.16 2.38
CA PRO A 75 -5.13 32.69 2.76
C PRO A 75 -4.15 31.57 3.13
N GLY A 76 -2.96 31.62 2.59
CA GLY A 76 -1.89 30.69 2.96
C GLY A 76 -2.04 29.26 2.41
N ILE A 77 -2.94 28.98 1.48
CA ILE A 77 -3.04 27.70 0.77
C ILE A 77 -2.35 27.80 -0.58
N ILE A 78 -1.42 26.89 -0.82
CA ILE A 78 -0.70 26.76 -2.11
C ILE A 78 -1.35 25.65 -2.93
N HIS A 79 -1.61 25.90 -4.20
CA HIS A 79 -2.03 24.85 -5.12
C HIS A 79 -0.86 23.90 -5.41
N ILE A 80 -0.93 22.66 -4.93
CA ILE A 80 0.08 21.64 -5.20
C ILE A 80 -0.20 21.02 -6.58
N ASN A 81 0.69 21.25 -7.54
CA ASN A 81 0.56 20.76 -8.91
C ASN A 81 0.85 19.23 -8.98
N LEU A 82 -0.04 18.40 -8.43
CA LEU A 82 0.09 16.94 -8.46
C LEU A 82 -0.04 16.44 -9.92
N ALA A 83 1.08 16.05 -10.51
CA ALA A 83 1.18 15.62 -11.89
C ALA A 83 1.07 14.11 -12.08
N SER A 84 1.61 13.30 -11.15
CA SER A 84 1.51 11.84 -11.24
C SER A 84 1.70 11.14 -9.89
N ILE A 85 1.24 9.88 -9.85
CA ILE A 85 1.56 8.88 -8.82
C ILE A 85 2.31 7.76 -9.52
N VAL A 86 3.43 7.31 -8.92
CA VAL A 86 4.21 6.17 -9.36
C VAL A 86 4.19 5.12 -8.25
N LEU A 87 3.69 3.92 -8.54
CA LEU A 87 3.59 2.83 -7.57
C LEU A 87 4.49 1.68 -8.01
N ALA A 88 5.48 1.36 -7.20
CA ALA A 88 6.34 0.19 -7.37
C ALA A 88 5.89 -0.92 -6.41
N ASN A 89 5.43 -2.06 -6.97
CA ASN A 89 4.98 -3.22 -6.20
C ASN A 89 4.03 -2.85 -5.03
N GLY A 90 3.05 -2.00 -5.31
CA GLY A 90 2.18 -1.39 -4.31
C GLY A 90 1.10 -2.32 -3.79
N LEU A 91 0.85 -2.32 -2.48
CA LEU A 91 -0.34 -2.90 -1.87
C LEU A 91 -1.48 -1.87 -1.94
N THR A 92 -2.36 -1.99 -2.94
CA THR A 92 -3.39 -0.98 -3.22
C THR A 92 -4.79 -1.48 -2.89
N ASP A 93 -5.18 -2.62 -3.45
CA ASP A 93 -6.45 -3.28 -3.16
C ASP A 93 -6.24 -4.75 -2.78
N PRO A 94 -6.20 -5.07 -1.49
CA PRO A 94 -6.04 -6.45 -1.03
C PRO A 94 -7.09 -7.42 -1.57
N TYR A 95 -8.33 -6.99 -1.80
CA TYR A 95 -9.37 -7.88 -2.34
C TYR A 95 -9.02 -8.40 -3.72
N ILE A 96 -8.58 -7.50 -4.61
CA ILE A 96 -8.17 -7.85 -5.97
C ILE A 96 -6.84 -8.60 -5.95
N GLN A 97 -5.84 -8.08 -5.23
CA GLN A 97 -4.49 -8.65 -5.25
C GLN A 97 -4.41 -10.03 -4.62
N MET A 98 -5.13 -10.28 -3.51
CA MET A 98 -5.16 -11.59 -2.87
C MET A 98 -5.98 -12.62 -3.65
N GLY A 99 -6.94 -12.20 -4.48
CA GLY A 99 -7.68 -13.08 -5.38
C GLY A 99 -6.98 -13.38 -6.70
N ALA A 100 -5.80 -12.81 -6.94
CA ALA A 100 -5.00 -13.02 -8.14
C ALA A 100 -3.65 -13.72 -7.83
N VAL A 101 -3.45 -14.21 -6.62
CA VAL A 101 -2.17 -14.82 -6.21
C VAL A 101 -1.90 -16.09 -7.01
N ALA A 102 -2.89 -16.99 -7.15
CA ALA A 102 -2.73 -18.22 -7.92
C ALA A 102 -2.46 -17.93 -9.40
N ASP A 103 -3.21 -17.00 -10.02
CA ASP A 103 -3.01 -16.60 -11.41
C ASP A 103 -1.58 -16.12 -11.66
N TYR A 104 -0.99 -15.40 -10.70
CA TYR A 104 0.36 -14.89 -10.84
C TYR A 104 1.43 -15.96 -10.60
N VAL A 105 1.32 -16.76 -9.53
CA VAL A 105 2.41 -17.67 -9.11
C VAL A 105 2.32 -19.05 -9.74
N CYS A 106 1.15 -19.44 -10.29
CA CYS A 106 0.92 -20.73 -10.88
C CYS A 106 0.75 -20.67 -12.41
N ASP A 107 0.04 -19.65 -12.91
CA ASP A 107 -0.36 -19.56 -14.32
C ASP A 107 0.30 -18.37 -15.05
N GLY A 108 1.06 -17.53 -14.33
CA GLY A 108 1.71 -16.34 -14.89
C GLY A 108 2.85 -16.67 -15.88
N PRO A 109 3.39 -15.65 -16.56
CA PRO A 109 4.48 -15.83 -17.53
C PRO A 109 5.79 -16.31 -16.89
N PHE A 110 5.94 -16.15 -15.57
CA PHE A 110 7.08 -16.61 -14.77
C PHE A 110 6.55 -17.34 -13.52
N PRO A 111 5.98 -18.54 -13.68
CA PRO A 111 5.35 -19.23 -12.57
C PRO A 111 6.39 -19.63 -11.53
N LEU A 112 5.99 -19.58 -10.26
CA LEU A 112 6.85 -20.01 -9.16
C LEU A 112 6.89 -21.54 -9.04
N TYR A 113 5.82 -22.21 -9.49
CA TYR A 113 5.65 -23.67 -9.43
C TYR A 113 5.59 -24.26 -10.85
N ASP A 114 6.30 -25.38 -11.06
CA ASP A 114 6.39 -26.05 -12.37
C ASP A 114 5.08 -26.76 -12.74
N ASP A 115 4.32 -27.20 -11.73
CA ASP A 115 3.01 -27.83 -11.92
C ASP A 115 1.89 -26.89 -11.45
N PRO A 116 1.13 -26.28 -12.37
CA PRO A 116 0.01 -25.39 -12.02
C PRO A 116 -1.15 -26.13 -11.31
N ASN A 117 -1.20 -27.46 -11.38
CA ASN A 117 -2.18 -28.30 -10.71
C ASN A 117 -1.60 -29.01 -9.46
N GLY A 118 -0.36 -28.70 -9.12
CA GLY A 118 0.32 -29.24 -7.96
C GLY A 118 -0.30 -28.83 -6.62
N PRO A 119 0.12 -29.46 -5.53
CA PRO A 119 -0.49 -29.27 -4.21
C PRO A 119 -0.39 -27.81 -3.70
N GLU A 120 0.68 -27.09 -4.06
CA GLU A 120 0.87 -25.69 -3.67
C GLU A 120 -0.16 -24.80 -4.35
N CYS A 121 -0.30 -24.91 -5.67
CA CYS A 121 -1.24 -24.13 -6.47
C CYS A 121 -2.69 -24.46 -6.10
N THR A 122 -3.01 -25.74 -5.90
CA THR A 122 -4.32 -26.18 -5.42
C THR A 122 -4.62 -25.55 -4.06
N SER A 123 -3.68 -25.61 -3.11
CA SER A 123 -3.86 -25.01 -1.79
C SER A 123 -4.07 -23.50 -1.82
N ILE A 124 -3.41 -22.77 -2.75
CA ILE A 124 -3.62 -21.31 -2.91
C ILE A 124 -5.02 -21.06 -3.43
N ARG A 125 -5.44 -21.72 -4.52
CA ARG A 125 -6.77 -21.54 -5.14
C ARG A 125 -7.92 -21.86 -4.21
N GLU A 126 -7.78 -22.89 -3.36
CA GLU A 126 -8.79 -23.24 -2.36
C GLU A 126 -8.96 -22.16 -1.28
N LYS A 127 -7.90 -21.41 -0.95
CA LYS A 127 -7.92 -20.37 0.08
C LYS A 127 -8.38 -19.01 -0.41
N GLU A 128 -8.13 -18.68 -1.69
CA GLU A 128 -8.43 -17.37 -2.26
C GLU A 128 -9.89 -16.92 -2.03
N PRO A 129 -10.93 -17.73 -2.31
CA PRO A 129 -12.31 -17.28 -2.13
C PRO A 129 -12.64 -16.95 -0.66
N THR A 130 -12.06 -17.70 0.28
CA THR A 130 -12.25 -17.41 1.71
C THR A 130 -11.51 -16.15 2.12
N CYS A 131 -10.28 -15.94 1.63
CA CYS A 131 -9.54 -14.71 1.86
C CYS A 131 -10.30 -13.50 1.33
N GLN A 132 -10.76 -13.52 0.09
CA GLN A 132 -11.53 -12.42 -0.50
C GLN A 132 -12.82 -12.14 0.28
N ARG A 133 -13.55 -13.17 0.71
CA ARG A 133 -14.76 -13.00 1.54
C ARG A 133 -14.44 -12.31 2.86
N LEU A 134 -13.34 -12.68 3.52
CA LEU A 134 -12.91 -12.05 4.78
C LEU A 134 -12.49 -10.60 4.57
N ILE A 135 -11.77 -10.30 3.47
CA ILE A 135 -11.38 -8.92 3.12
C ILE A 135 -12.64 -8.10 2.84
N LYS A 136 -13.59 -8.64 2.05
CA LYS A 136 -14.85 -7.94 1.79
C LYS A 136 -15.61 -7.64 3.08
N ASN A 137 -15.68 -8.58 4.00
CA ASN A 137 -16.29 -8.36 5.31
C ASN A 137 -15.56 -7.26 6.11
N CYS A 138 -14.22 -7.17 6.00
CA CYS A 138 -13.44 -6.10 6.59
C CYS A 138 -13.77 -4.74 5.93
N TYR A 139 -14.01 -4.69 4.63
CA TYR A 139 -14.40 -3.45 3.93
C TYR A 139 -15.80 -2.99 4.34
N ASP A 140 -16.74 -3.93 4.41
CA ASP A 140 -18.13 -3.64 4.75
C ASP A 140 -18.30 -3.24 6.24
N TYR A 141 -17.50 -3.84 7.13
CA TYR A 141 -17.54 -3.65 8.59
C TYR A 141 -16.14 -3.35 9.13
N ASN A 142 -15.64 -2.15 8.89
CA ASN A 142 -14.27 -1.75 9.24
C ASN A 142 -14.03 -1.78 10.76
N SER A 143 -13.57 -2.91 11.26
CA SER A 143 -13.26 -3.14 12.68
C SER A 143 -12.08 -4.09 12.85
N ARG A 144 -11.46 -4.09 14.04
CA ARG A 144 -10.41 -5.07 14.36
C ARG A 144 -10.93 -6.51 14.33
N LEU A 145 -12.20 -6.72 14.67
CA LEU A 145 -12.81 -8.06 14.71
C LEU A 145 -12.99 -8.67 13.32
N THR A 146 -13.14 -7.84 12.30
CA THR A 146 -13.28 -8.28 10.90
C THR A 146 -11.96 -8.25 10.15
N CYS A 147 -11.15 -7.22 10.35
CA CYS A 147 -9.93 -6.99 9.55
C CYS A 147 -8.73 -7.82 10.03
N VAL A 148 -8.57 -8.05 11.35
CA VAL A 148 -7.47 -8.88 11.86
C VAL A 148 -7.58 -10.34 11.39
N PRO A 149 -8.75 -11.01 11.50
CA PRO A 149 -8.91 -12.37 10.95
C PRO A 149 -8.67 -12.43 9.43
N ALA A 150 -9.12 -11.43 8.66
CA ALA A 150 -8.85 -11.33 7.23
C ALA A 150 -7.34 -11.32 6.96
N THR A 151 -6.59 -10.46 7.64
CA THR A 151 -5.14 -10.36 7.48
C THR A 151 -4.44 -11.67 7.84
N LEU A 152 -4.78 -12.27 8.98
CA LEU A 152 -4.15 -13.52 9.42
C LEU A 152 -4.42 -14.66 8.46
N TYR A 153 -5.67 -14.81 8.00
CA TYR A 153 -6.02 -15.88 7.06
C TYR A 153 -5.36 -15.67 5.69
N CYS A 154 -5.44 -14.45 5.13
CA CYS A 154 -4.89 -14.16 3.80
C CYS A 154 -3.37 -14.31 3.75
N ASN A 155 -2.66 -14.05 4.85
CA ASN A 155 -1.23 -14.32 4.94
C ASN A 155 -0.88 -15.80 4.76
N THR A 156 -1.82 -16.73 4.98
CA THR A 156 -1.59 -18.16 4.71
C THR A 156 -1.46 -18.50 3.23
N LEU A 157 -1.90 -17.63 2.32
CA LEU A 157 -1.69 -17.78 0.88
C LEU A 157 -0.20 -17.74 0.52
N TYR A 158 0.59 -16.95 1.25
CA TYR A 158 2.03 -16.83 1.03
C TYR A 158 2.86 -17.95 1.65
N ALA A 159 2.28 -18.77 2.53
CA ALA A 159 3.01 -19.82 3.24
C ALA A 159 3.72 -20.84 2.31
N PRO A 160 3.13 -21.31 1.20
CA PRO A 160 3.82 -22.16 0.23
C PRO A 160 5.01 -21.48 -0.43
N MET A 161 4.87 -20.20 -0.81
CA MET A 161 5.93 -19.40 -1.45
C MET A 161 7.11 -19.18 -0.51
N MET A 162 6.85 -18.86 0.76
CA MET A 162 7.89 -18.65 1.78
C MET A 162 8.70 -19.92 2.05
N ARG A 163 8.10 -21.10 1.92
CA ARG A 163 8.83 -22.38 2.07
C ARG A 163 9.77 -22.64 0.88
N LYS A 164 9.34 -22.32 -0.35
CA LYS A 164 10.15 -22.51 -1.55
C LYS A 164 11.32 -21.53 -1.63
N SER A 165 11.17 -20.31 -1.12
CA SER A 165 12.22 -19.28 -1.10
C SER A 165 13.32 -19.50 -0.06
N GLN A 166 13.15 -20.44 0.89
CA GLN A 166 14.22 -20.77 1.82
C GLN A 166 15.28 -21.61 1.10
N PRO A 167 16.56 -21.19 1.08
CA PRO A 167 17.63 -22.02 0.54
C PRO A 167 17.63 -23.35 1.31
N SER A 168 17.63 -24.46 0.55
CA SER A 168 17.71 -25.79 1.15
C SER A 168 18.93 -25.84 2.06
N ARG A 169 18.75 -26.22 3.32
CA ARG A 169 19.87 -26.36 4.31
C ARG A 169 20.98 -27.33 3.88
N SER A 170 20.80 -28.04 2.75
CA SER A 170 21.77 -28.97 2.21
C SER A 170 22.99 -28.32 1.54
N LEU A 171 22.97 -27.03 1.26
CA LEU A 171 24.11 -26.33 0.63
C LEU A 171 25.10 -25.72 1.62
N VAL A 172 24.81 -25.76 2.91
CA VAL A 172 25.72 -25.20 3.96
C VAL A 172 26.76 -26.22 4.44
N HIS A 173 26.62 -27.53 4.13
CA HIS A 173 27.55 -28.57 4.56
C HIS A 173 28.62 -28.97 3.53
N SER A 174 28.75 -28.26 2.41
CA SER A 174 29.74 -28.59 1.38
C SER A 174 30.86 -27.56 1.23
N LEU A 175 31.09 -26.71 2.24
CA LEU A 175 32.17 -25.69 2.28
C LEU A 175 33.05 -25.83 3.53
N ASP A 176 33.17 -27.05 4.14
CA ASP A 176 34.22 -27.41 5.11
C ASP A 176 35.25 -28.30 4.43
#